data_f4878eefc6836d824f13630f1b9a4a59
#
_entry.id   f4878eefc6836d824f13630f1b9a4a59
#
_cell.length_a   1.000
_cell.length_b   1.000
_cell.length_c   1.000
_cell.angle_alpha   90.00
_cell.angle_beta   90.00
_cell.angle_gamma   90.00
#
_symmetry.space_group_name_H-M   'P 1'
#
loop_
_entity.id
_entity.type
_entity.pdbx_description
1 polymer ?
#
loop_
_entity_poly.entity_id
_entity_poly.type
_entity_poly.pdbx_seq_one_letter_code
_entity_poly.pdbx_strand_id
1 'polypeptide(L)'
;MKNLMRNKFEKIRNSGTFDELLDAKYGVIGTERRNEFEFHSKSLMIGEMLKEARTVAGMTQDDLARKSGTRKSYISRVENGKLDIQISTLFRIFESGLGRQVNLTII
;
A
#
# COMPACT_ATOMS: atom_id res chain seq x y z
N MET A 1 18.00 -0.34 4.97
CA MET A 1 18.02 0.01 3.53
C MET A 1 16.69 0.64 3.14
N LYS A 2 16.72 1.73 2.41
CA LYS A 2 15.48 2.39 1.95
C LYS A 2 14.79 1.56 0.88
N ASN A 3 13.47 1.57 0.89
CA ASN A 3 12.67 0.91 -0.12
C ASN A 3 12.69 1.75 -1.41
N LEU A 4 13.32 1.23 -2.45
CA LEU A 4 13.45 1.92 -3.74
C LEU A 4 12.09 2.12 -4.42
N MET A 5 11.16 1.18 -4.25
CA MET A 5 9.82 1.28 -4.82
C MET A 5 9.05 2.45 -4.21
N ARG A 6 9.11 2.61 -2.89
CA ARG A 6 8.49 3.73 -2.20
C ARG A 6 9.05 5.07 -2.66
N ASN A 7 10.38 5.20 -2.77
CA ASN A 7 11.02 6.40 -3.27
C ASN A 7 10.60 6.71 -4.71
N LYS A 8 10.45 5.69 -5.54
CA LYS A 8 9.99 5.84 -6.91
C LYS A 8 8.57 6.40 -6.96
N PHE A 9 7.65 5.88 -6.15
CA PHE A 9 6.28 6.38 -6.10
C PHE A 9 6.22 7.83 -5.62
N GLU A 10 6.93 8.17 -4.57
CA GLU A 10 6.98 9.54 -4.06
C GLU A 10 7.53 10.51 -5.09
N LYS A 11 8.60 10.13 -5.78
CA LYS A 11 9.25 10.95 -6.80
C LYS A 11 8.32 11.19 -7.99
N ILE A 12 7.62 10.17 -8.45
CA ILE A 12 6.67 10.25 -9.55
C ILE A 12 5.48 11.14 -9.16
N ARG A 13 4.94 10.96 -7.95
CA ARG A 13 3.78 11.72 -7.47
C ARG A 13 4.06 13.20 -7.31
N ASN A 14 5.28 13.57 -6.94
CA ASN A 14 5.67 14.95 -6.75
C ASN A 14 6.08 15.64 -8.06
N SER A 15 6.11 14.90 -9.15
CA SER A 15 6.43 15.41 -10.47
C SER A 15 5.20 16.02 -11.12
N GLY A 16 5.28 17.26 -11.62
CA GLY A 16 4.21 17.88 -12.40
C GLY A 16 3.87 17.11 -13.68
N THR A 17 4.87 16.41 -14.25
CA THR A 17 4.68 15.59 -15.45
C THR A 17 3.89 14.32 -15.19
N PHE A 18 3.84 13.85 -13.94
CA PHE A 18 3.09 12.66 -13.59
C PHE A 18 1.58 12.86 -13.76
N ASP A 19 1.04 13.99 -13.29
CA ASP A 19 -0.38 14.31 -13.48
C ASP A 19 -0.74 14.46 -14.96
N GLU A 20 0.12 15.11 -15.73
CA GLU A 20 -0.07 15.24 -17.19
C GLU A 20 -0.10 13.87 -17.87
N LEU A 21 0.81 12.99 -17.50
CA LEU A 21 0.86 11.63 -18.01
C LEU A 21 -0.40 10.85 -17.67
N LEU A 22 -0.89 10.97 -16.43
CA LEU A 22 -2.11 10.31 -16.01
C LEU A 22 -3.34 10.84 -16.75
N ASP A 23 -3.41 12.16 -16.98
CA ASP A 23 -4.52 12.77 -17.72
C ASP A 23 -4.56 12.25 -19.17
N ALA A 24 -3.40 12.10 -19.80
CA ALA A 24 -3.31 11.58 -21.16
C ALA A 24 -3.67 10.09 -21.24
N LYS A 25 -3.25 9.30 -20.26
CA LYS A 25 -3.42 7.84 -20.28
C LYS A 25 -4.74 7.37 -19.67
N TYR A 26 -5.18 7.98 -18.57
CA TYR A 26 -6.32 7.54 -17.78
C TYR A 26 -7.47 8.53 -17.73
N GLY A 27 -7.34 9.69 -18.35
CA GLY A 27 -8.34 10.74 -18.34
C GLY A 27 -8.08 11.78 -17.25
N VAL A 28 -8.89 12.84 -17.29
CA VAL A 28 -8.77 13.98 -16.39
C VAL A 28 -9.14 13.57 -14.96
N ILE A 29 -8.51 14.20 -13.96
CA ILE A 29 -8.82 14.00 -12.54
C ILE A 29 -10.32 14.17 -12.31
N GLY A 30 -10.94 13.25 -11.57
CA GLY A 30 -12.37 13.24 -11.31
C GLY A 30 -13.17 12.33 -12.22
N THR A 31 -12.60 11.86 -13.34
CA THR A 31 -13.25 10.82 -14.14
C THR A 31 -13.17 9.48 -13.41
N GLU A 32 -14.15 8.62 -13.65
CA GLU A 32 -14.20 7.29 -13.03
C GLU A 32 -12.92 6.48 -13.31
N ARG A 33 -12.47 6.48 -14.55
CA ARG A 33 -11.27 5.75 -14.96
C ARG A 33 -10.01 6.23 -14.22
N ARG A 34 -9.86 7.54 -14.04
CA ARG A 34 -8.73 8.13 -13.32
C ARG A 34 -8.82 7.80 -11.83
N ASN A 35 -10.01 7.86 -11.24
CA ASN A 35 -10.22 7.52 -9.84
C ASN A 35 -9.89 6.06 -9.55
N GLU A 36 -10.30 5.13 -10.40
CA GLU A 36 -9.95 3.72 -10.27
C GLU A 36 -8.45 3.50 -10.28
N PHE A 37 -7.74 4.17 -11.17
CA PHE A 37 -6.28 4.10 -11.22
C PHE A 37 -5.64 4.62 -9.92
N GLU A 38 -6.12 5.75 -9.40
CA GLU A 38 -5.58 6.35 -8.18
C GLU A 38 -5.82 5.47 -6.96
N PHE A 39 -6.99 4.86 -6.84
CA PHE A 39 -7.27 3.92 -5.76
C PHE A 39 -6.39 2.68 -5.85
N HIS A 40 -6.22 2.12 -7.03
CA HIS A 40 -5.33 0.98 -7.24
C HIS A 40 -3.89 1.32 -6.89
N SER A 41 -3.42 2.49 -7.30
CA SER A 41 -2.07 2.97 -6.99
C SER A 41 -1.86 3.10 -5.47
N LYS A 42 -2.84 3.61 -4.73
CA LYS A 42 -2.78 3.72 -3.27
C LYS A 42 -2.75 2.34 -2.62
N SER A 43 -3.53 1.41 -3.12
CA SER A 43 -3.52 0.02 -2.63
C SER A 43 -2.17 -0.64 -2.83
N LEU A 44 -1.52 -0.40 -3.98
CA LEU A 44 -0.17 -0.89 -4.24
C LEU A 44 0.84 -0.29 -3.27
N MET A 45 0.73 1.00 -2.96
CA MET A 45 1.61 1.66 -2.00
C MET A 45 1.48 1.06 -0.60
N ILE A 46 0.27 0.84 -0.14
CA ILE A 46 0.01 0.20 1.15
C ILE A 46 0.63 -1.21 1.17
N GLY A 47 0.44 -1.96 0.09
CA GLY A 47 1.02 -3.29 -0.04
C GLY A 47 2.54 -3.29 0.02
N GLU A 48 3.19 -2.34 -0.66
CA GLU A 48 4.64 -2.19 -0.62
C GLU A 48 5.15 -1.79 0.76
N MET A 49 4.43 -0.90 1.43
CA MET A 49 4.77 -0.51 2.81
C MET A 49 4.69 -1.70 3.75
N LEU A 50 3.67 -2.54 3.61
CA LEU A 50 3.52 -3.74 4.41
C LEU A 50 4.66 -4.73 4.16
N LYS A 51 4.96 -4.97 2.90
CA LYS A 51 6.05 -5.88 2.50
C LYS A 51 7.39 -5.43 3.04
N GLU A 52 7.69 -4.13 2.94
CA GLU A 52 8.91 -3.56 3.48
C GLU A 52 9.00 -3.73 4.99
N ALA A 53 7.95 -3.36 5.71
CA ALA A 53 7.92 -3.47 7.16
C ALA A 53 8.07 -4.92 7.62
N ARG A 54 7.42 -5.84 6.92
CA ARG A 54 7.54 -7.27 7.20
C ARG A 54 8.96 -7.77 6.97
N THR A 55 9.56 -7.40 5.86
CA THR A 55 10.92 -7.81 5.51
C THR A 55 11.95 -7.28 6.50
N VAL A 56 11.81 -6.01 6.89
CA VAL A 56 12.67 -5.38 7.90
C VAL A 56 12.54 -6.09 9.25
N ALA A 57 11.34 -6.53 9.59
CA ALA A 57 11.09 -7.29 10.82
C ALA A 57 11.58 -8.74 10.75
N GLY A 58 12.08 -9.19 9.60
CA GLY A 58 12.56 -10.56 9.43
C GLY A 58 11.46 -11.61 9.43
N MET A 59 10.25 -11.22 9.07
CA MET A 59 9.09 -12.11 9.08
C MET A 59 8.75 -12.62 7.68
N THR A 60 8.30 -13.87 7.62
CA THR A 60 7.62 -14.39 6.42
C THR A 60 6.17 -13.90 6.40
N GLN A 61 5.51 -14.04 5.26
CA GLN A 61 4.06 -13.75 5.17
C GLN A 61 3.26 -14.61 6.15
N ASP A 62 3.66 -15.87 6.32
CA ASP A 62 3.01 -16.78 7.25
C ASP A 62 3.21 -16.35 8.71
N ASP A 63 4.42 -15.92 9.06
CA ASP A 63 4.70 -15.41 10.40
C ASP A 63 3.81 -14.20 10.73
N LEU A 64 3.72 -13.27 9.81
CA LEU A 64 2.89 -12.07 9.99
C LEU A 64 1.41 -12.44 10.08
N ALA A 65 0.96 -13.35 9.24
CA ALA A 65 -0.42 -13.82 9.25
C ALA A 65 -0.80 -14.41 10.61
N ARG A 66 0.05 -15.26 11.16
CA ARG A 66 -0.18 -15.85 12.50
C ARG A 66 -0.20 -14.79 13.59
N LYS A 67 0.73 -13.85 13.55
CA LYS A 67 0.82 -12.79 14.55
C LYS A 67 -0.36 -11.83 14.52
N SER A 68 -0.90 -11.58 13.35
CA SER A 68 -2.01 -10.64 13.16
C SER A 68 -3.39 -11.30 13.15
N GLY A 69 -3.45 -12.64 13.28
CA GLY A 69 -4.71 -13.36 13.25
C GLY A 69 -5.37 -13.38 11.88
N THR A 70 -4.57 -13.36 10.82
CA THR A 70 -5.04 -13.44 9.43
C THR A 70 -4.48 -14.70 8.76
N ARG A 71 -4.70 -14.82 7.46
CA ARG A 71 -4.16 -15.91 6.66
C ARG A 71 -3.03 -15.41 5.77
N LYS A 72 -2.08 -16.30 5.46
CA LYS A 72 -0.99 -15.98 4.54
C LYS A 72 -1.49 -15.45 3.19
N SER A 73 -2.55 -16.04 2.64
CA SER A 73 -3.15 -15.59 1.39
C SER A 73 -3.68 -14.17 1.48
N TYR A 74 -4.20 -13.78 2.63
CA TYR A 74 -4.66 -12.41 2.87
C TYR A 74 -3.47 -11.44 2.84
N ILE A 75 -2.41 -11.74 3.55
CA ILE A 75 -1.20 -10.92 3.56
C ILE A 75 -0.63 -10.77 2.15
N SER A 76 -0.55 -11.88 1.41
CA SER A 76 -0.07 -11.87 0.03
C SER A 76 -0.91 -10.96 -0.87
N ARG A 77 -2.22 -11.01 -0.75
CA ARG A 77 -3.11 -10.17 -1.56
C ARG A 77 -2.99 -8.70 -1.21
N VAL A 78 -2.85 -8.36 0.07
CA VAL A 78 -2.61 -6.98 0.50
C VAL A 78 -1.29 -6.47 -0.07
N GLU A 79 -0.23 -7.26 0.03
CA GLU A 79 1.09 -6.88 -0.47
C GLU A 79 1.11 -6.67 -1.99
N ASN A 80 0.23 -7.35 -2.70
CA ASN A 80 0.10 -7.20 -4.15
C ASN A 80 -0.94 -6.16 -4.58
N GLY A 81 -1.54 -5.46 -3.63
CA GLY A 81 -2.52 -4.42 -3.91
C GLY A 81 -3.83 -4.93 -4.49
N LYS A 82 -4.19 -6.20 -4.22
CA LYS A 82 -5.34 -6.88 -4.82
C LYS A 82 -6.54 -7.01 -3.89
N LEU A 83 -6.53 -6.36 -2.74
CA LEU A 83 -7.56 -6.52 -1.75
C LEU A 83 -7.96 -5.18 -1.15
N ASP A 84 -9.26 -4.94 -1.05
CA ASP A 84 -9.78 -3.86 -0.23
C ASP A 84 -9.65 -4.26 1.23
N ILE A 85 -8.76 -3.57 1.93
CA ILE A 85 -8.50 -3.88 3.32
C ILE A 85 -9.39 -3.05 4.24
N GLN A 86 -10.03 -3.70 5.22
CA GLN A 86 -10.74 -2.98 6.27
C GLN A 86 -9.75 -2.25 7.16
N ILE A 87 -10.12 -1.05 7.60
CA ILE A 87 -9.25 -0.23 8.44
C ILE A 87 -8.85 -0.95 9.73
N SER A 88 -9.79 -1.63 10.36
CA SER A 88 -9.52 -2.41 11.58
C SER A 88 -8.49 -3.51 11.33
N THR A 89 -8.55 -4.16 10.20
CA THR A 89 -7.60 -5.21 9.82
C THR A 89 -6.22 -4.60 9.52
N LEU A 90 -6.19 -3.45 8.86
CA LEU A 90 -4.96 -2.72 8.58
C LEU A 90 -4.23 -2.39 9.89
N PHE A 91 -4.93 -1.81 10.87
CA PHE A 91 -4.36 -1.53 12.17
C PHE A 91 -3.85 -2.79 12.85
N ARG A 92 -4.62 -3.87 12.81
CA ARG A 92 -4.23 -5.13 13.46
C ARG A 92 -2.95 -5.71 12.84
N ILE A 93 -2.84 -5.68 11.52
CA ILE A 93 -1.64 -6.20 10.83
C ILE A 93 -0.41 -5.38 11.19
N PHE A 94 -0.49 -4.06 11.10
CA PHE A 94 0.67 -3.20 11.39
C PHE A 94 0.97 -3.11 12.87
N GLU A 95 -0.04 -2.95 13.71
CA GLU A 95 0.19 -2.72 15.15
C GLU A 95 0.40 -4.02 15.92
N SER A 96 -0.52 -4.97 15.81
CA SER A 96 -0.38 -6.26 16.51
C SER A 96 0.61 -7.17 15.83
N GLY A 97 0.66 -7.18 14.52
CA GLY A 97 1.55 -8.05 13.75
C GLY A 97 2.98 -7.55 13.71
N LEU A 98 3.18 -6.28 13.39
CA LEU A 98 4.51 -5.69 13.16
C LEU A 98 4.99 -4.76 14.29
N GLY A 99 4.14 -4.44 15.26
CA GLY A 99 4.50 -3.50 16.32
C GLY A 99 4.71 -2.07 15.81
N ARG A 100 4.10 -1.70 14.69
CA ARG A 100 4.24 -0.39 14.06
C ARG A 100 2.94 0.39 14.20
N GLN A 101 3.02 1.64 14.61
CA GLN A 101 1.85 2.49 14.73
C GLN A 101 1.39 2.99 13.35
N VAL A 102 0.08 2.98 13.13
CA VAL A 102 -0.54 3.53 11.92
C VAL A 102 -1.22 4.84 12.27
N ASN A 103 -0.87 5.88 11.55
CA ASN A 103 -1.51 7.19 11.64
C ASN A 103 -2.18 7.51 10.31
N LEU A 104 -3.46 7.88 10.35
CA LEU A 104 -4.20 8.32 9.19
C LEU A 104 -4.33 9.83 9.21
N THR A 105 -3.94 10.46 8.12
CA THR A 105 -4.07 11.91 7.97
C THR A 105 -4.98 12.22 6.80
N ILE A 106 -5.98 13.04 7.05
CA ILE A 106 -6.90 13.53 6.04
C ILE A 106 -6.67 15.02 5.91
N ILE A 107 -6.35 15.45 4.70
CA ILE A 107 -6.04 16.85 4.40
C ILE A 107 -7.26 17.54 3.79
#